data_72347b3d7336e1dd93f3282ce29c2562
#
_entry.id   72347b3d7336e1dd93f3282ce29c2562
#
_cell.length_a   1.000
_cell.length_b   1.000
_cell.length_c   1.000
_cell.angle_alpha   90.00
_cell.angle_beta   90.00
_cell.angle_gamma   90.00
#
_symmetry.space_group_name_H-M   'P 1'
#
loop_
_entity.id
_entity.type
_entity.pdbx_description
1 polymer ?
#
loop_
_entity_poly.entity_id
_entity_poly.type
_entity_poly.pdbx_seq_one_letter_code
_entity_poly.pdbx_strand_id
1 'polypeptide(L)'
;MIRLEKVSKCFGDRVLFSDLSMTFESGKVYALIGSSGSGKTTLMNMLAALEDYQGEIFFRGKNLKIYKSSDFFRHELGYLFQHFGLLESQTIADNLKLGLIGQKVSKEESRQRELEVLKAVGLDYLSLDKPVFELSGGEYQRVALAKVMLKDPPFILADEPTASIDPEASKAIMAILLSLRHENRTIIIATHSPTIWEMADEVISVDQLSSLTKL
;
A
#
# COMPACT_ATOMS: atom_id res chain seq x y z
N MET A 1 -3.27 3.14 13.90
CA MET A 1 -3.36 4.62 13.93
C MET A 1 -2.01 5.19 13.50
N ILE A 2 -2.07 6.13 12.55
CA ILE A 2 -0.91 6.90 12.07
C ILE A 2 -1.23 8.36 12.32
N ARG A 3 -0.28 9.12 12.89
CA ARG A 3 -0.48 10.53 13.22
C ARG A 3 0.68 11.35 12.68
N LEU A 4 0.35 12.42 11.96
CA LEU A 4 1.27 13.42 11.46
C LEU A 4 1.19 14.66 12.35
N GLU A 5 2.33 15.22 12.70
CA GLU A 5 2.45 16.44 13.51
C GLU A 5 3.39 17.41 12.82
N LYS A 6 2.81 18.54 12.34
CA LYS A 6 3.53 19.63 11.68
C LYS A 6 4.48 19.13 10.56
N VAL A 7 3.97 18.20 9.75
CA VAL A 7 4.76 17.60 8.67
C VAL A 7 4.86 18.58 7.52
N SER A 8 6.09 18.85 7.09
CA SER A 8 6.37 19.74 5.95
C SER A 8 7.28 19.03 4.95
N LYS A 9 7.05 19.29 3.66
CA LYS A 9 7.84 18.75 2.55
C LYS A 9 8.00 19.77 1.45
N CYS A 10 9.25 19.96 1.02
CA CYS A 10 9.63 20.82 -0.10
C CYS A 10 10.48 20.05 -1.11
N PHE A 11 10.40 20.45 -2.37
CA PHE A 11 11.31 20.05 -3.45
C PHE A 11 11.88 21.33 -4.08
N GLY A 12 13.14 21.66 -3.75
CA GLY A 12 13.70 22.96 -4.07
C GLY A 12 12.82 24.08 -3.47
N ASP A 13 12.41 25.03 -4.28
CA ASP A 13 11.55 26.16 -3.86
C ASP A 13 10.06 25.81 -3.82
N ARG A 14 9.68 24.62 -4.28
CA ARG A 14 8.28 24.18 -4.27
C ARG A 14 7.93 23.57 -2.93
N VAL A 15 7.09 24.27 -2.17
CA VAL A 15 6.45 23.73 -0.95
C VAL A 15 5.30 22.82 -1.37
N LEU A 16 5.35 21.56 -0.97
CA LEU A 16 4.31 20.57 -1.23
C LEU A 16 3.33 20.48 -0.05
N PHE A 17 3.86 20.40 1.15
CA PHE A 17 3.12 20.40 2.41
C PHE A 17 3.80 21.34 3.41
N SER A 18 3.03 22.04 4.24
CA SER A 18 3.52 22.85 5.35
C SER A 18 2.64 22.65 6.57
N ASP A 19 3.27 22.31 7.69
CA ASP A 19 2.63 22.13 8.99
C ASP A 19 1.42 21.18 8.97
N LEU A 20 1.44 20.18 8.07
CA LEU A 20 0.37 19.21 7.95
C LEU A 20 0.24 18.38 9.22
N SER A 21 -0.93 18.46 9.86
CA SER A 21 -1.26 17.70 11.06
C SER A 21 -2.56 16.95 10.81
N MET A 22 -2.53 15.63 10.88
CA MET A 22 -3.70 14.78 10.65
C MET A 22 -3.51 13.40 11.25
N THR A 23 -4.60 12.64 11.34
CA THR A 23 -4.58 11.28 11.88
C THR A 23 -5.33 10.33 10.96
N PHE A 24 -4.73 9.18 10.70
CA PHE A 24 -5.39 8.02 10.10
C PHE A 24 -5.66 6.99 11.19
N GLU A 25 -6.91 6.73 11.46
CA GLU A 25 -7.35 5.80 12.50
C GLU A 25 -7.18 4.33 12.07
N SER A 26 -7.05 3.43 13.03
CA SER A 26 -7.11 2.00 12.76
C SER A 26 -8.54 1.57 12.44
N GLY A 27 -8.69 0.52 11.63
CA GLY A 27 -9.99 -0.01 11.22
C GLY A 27 -10.62 0.71 10.04
N LYS A 28 -10.00 1.80 9.55
CA LYS A 28 -10.54 2.60 8.46
C LYS A 28 -9.78 2.45 7.15
N VAL A 29 -10.52 2.68 6.06
CA VAL A 29 -10.03 2.80 4.69
C VAL A 29 -10.10 4.28 4.29
N TYR A 30 -8.99 4.83 3.85
CA TYR A 30 -8.86 6.20 3.38
C TYR A 30 -8.59 6.24 1.89
N ALA A 31 -9.27 7.12 1.16
CA ALA A 31 -8.93 7.45 -0.21
C ALA A 31 -8.21 8.79 -0.29
N LEU A 32 -6.98 8.80 -0.81
CA LEU A 32 -6.26 10.02 -1.15
C LEU A 32 -6.58 10.39 -2.60
N ILE A 33 -7.25 11.50 -2.79
CA ILE A 33 -7.60 12.03 -4.11
C ILE A 33 -6.83 13.32 -4.39
N GLY A 34 -6.75 13.69 -5.66
CA GLY A 34 -6.11 14.94 -6.06
C GLY A 34 -5.56 14.88 -7.48
N SER A 35 -5.23 16.03 -8.04
CA SER A 35 -4.66 16.15 -9.38
C SER A 35 -3.32 15.43 -9.52
N SER A 36 -2.88 15.17 -10.75
CA SER A 36 -1.53 14.66 -11.00
C SER A 36 -0.50 15.65 -10.47
N GLY A 37 0.50 15.16 -9.73
CA GLY A 37 1.51 16.02 -9.10
C GLY A 37 1.04 16.75 -7.83
N SER A 38 -0.15 16.48 -7.29
CA SER A 38 -0.62 17.07 -6.00
C SER A 38 0.18 16.60 -4.78
N GLY A 39 0.93 15.50 -4.90
CA GLY A 39 1.75 14.96 -3.82
C GLY A 39 1.21 13.68 -3.16
N LYS A 40 0.21 13.01 -3.75
CA LYS A 40 -0.32 11.72 -3.22
C LYS A 40 0.79 10.71 -2.97
N THR A 41 1.57 10.38 -4.00
CA THR A 41 2.69 9.43 -3.90
C THR A 41 3.76 9.92 -2.90
N THR A 42 4.03 11.23 -2.85
CA THR A 42 4.97 11.80 -1.87
C THR A 42 4.46 11.61 -0.44
N LEU A 43 3.18 11.89 -0.18
CA LEU A 43 2.57 11.65 1.13
C LEU A 43 2.65 10.17 1.50
N MET A 44 2.32 9.27 0.58
CA MET A 44 2.42 7.83 0.81
C MET A 44 3.86 7.39 1.09
N ASN A 45 4.83 7.92 0.35
CA ASN A 45 6.25 7.62 0.57
C ASN A 45 6.76 8.15 1.92
N MET A 46 6.30 9.31 2.37
CA MET A 46 6.58 9.79 3.74
C MET A 46 6.00 8.85 4.80
N LEU A 47 4.74 8.42 4.63
CA LEU A 47 4.08 7.44 5.50
C LEU A 47 4.75 6.06 5.48
N ALA A 48 5.42 5.72 4.38
CA ALA A 48 6.20 4.50 4.21
C ALA A 48 7.63 4.61 4.75
N ALA A 49 8.06 5.76 5.28
CA ALA A 49 9.45 6.06 5.63
C ALA A 49 10.44 5.88 4.45
N LEU A 50 9.98 6.19 3.23
CA LEU A 50 10.76 6.18 1.98
C LEU A 50 11.16 7.58 1.51
N GLU A 51 10.54 8.61 2.08
CA GLU A 51 10.76 10.00 1.70
C GLU A 51 10.99 10.84 2.95
N ASP A 52 11.98 11.72 2.92
CA ASP A 52 12.31 12.61 4.03
C ASP A 52 11.29 13.73 4.18
N TYR A 53 11.07 14.15 5.42
CA TYR A 53 10.14 15.23 5.79
C TYR A 53 10.62 15.97 7.04
N GLN A 54 10.14 17.18 7.24
CA GLN A 54 10.21 17.92 8.49
C GLN A 54 8.97 17.61 9.35
N GLY A 55 9.05 17.80 10.67
CA GLY A 55 7.99 17.43 11.60
C GLY A 55 8.06 15.97 12.01
N GLU A 56 6.96 15.39 12.47
CA GLU A 56 6.94 14.04 13.01
C GLU A 56 5.79 13.20 12.49
N ILE A 57 6.04 11.92 12.22
CA ILE A 57 5.02 10.92 11.87
C ILE A 57 5.14 9.78 12.87
N PHE A 58 4.01 9.45 13.50
CA PHE A 58 3.92 8.36 14.46
C PHE A 58 3.10 7.21 13.89
N PHE A 59 3.61 6.01 14.00
CA PHE A 59 2.88 4.77 13.74
C PHE A 59 2.70 4.02 15.07
N ARG A 60 1.44 3.79 15.49
CA ARG A 60 1.13 3.14 16.77
C ARG A 60 1.86 3.79 17.97
N GLY A 61 1.97 5.11 17.96
CA GLY A 61 2.61 5.89 19.03
C GLY A 61 4.14 5.95 18.96
N LYS A 62 4.78 5.22 18.03
CA LYS A 62 6.23 5.24 17.85
C LYS A 62 6.59 6.10 16.64
N ASN A 63 7.53 7.04 16.78
CA ASN A 63 7.98 7.89 15.69
C ASN A 63 8.64 7.08 14.58
N LEU A 64 8.22 7.31 13.31
CA LEU A 64 8.75 6.59 12.15
C LEU A 64 10.27 6.74 11.98
N LYS A 65 10.85 7.88 12.38
CA LYS A 65 12.29 8.14 12.29
C LYS A 65 13.14 7.19 13.16
N ILE A 66 12.51 6.53 14.16
CA ILE A 66 13.18 5.57 15.05
C ILE A 66 13.14 4.14 14.48
N TYR A 67 12.24 3.87 13.53
CA TYR A 67 12.23 2.59 12.87
C TYR A 67 13.41 2.47 11.90
N LYS A 68 14.02 1.28 11.86
CA LYS A 68 14.82 0.92 10.69
C LYS A 68 13.83 0.67 9.55
N SER A 69 14.02 1.34 8.42
CA SER A 69 13.10 1.21 7.27
C SER A 69 12.87 -0.25 6.87
N SER A 70 13.91 -1.09 6.91
CA SER A 70 13.80 -2.53 6.62
C SER A 70 12.87 -3.27 7.58
N ASP A 71 12.88 -2.92 8.88
CA ASP A 71 12.05 -3.57 9.89
C ASP A 71 10.59 -3.09 9.77
N PHE A 72 10.39 -1.80 9.47
CA PHE A 72 9.07 -1.23 9.22
C PHE A 72 8.43 -1.90 7.99
N PHE A 73 9.18 -1.97 6.88
CA PHE A 73 8.73 -2.68 5.68
C PHE A 73 8.52 -4.18 5.91
N ARG A 74 9.30 -4.82 6.76
CA ARG A 74 9.20 -6.25 7.02
C ARG A 74 7.96 -6.62 7.82
N HIS A 75 7.61 -5.82 8.82
CA HIS A 75 6.64 -6.23 9.84
C HIS A 75 5.36 -5.39 9.86
N GLU A 76 5.43 -4.12 9.50
CA GLU A 76 4.35 -3.18 9.75
C GLU A 76 3.63 -2.72 8.47
N LEU A 77 4.34 -2.63 7.34
CA LEU A 77 3.82 -2.01 6.13
C LEU A 77 3.67 -2.99 4.98
N GLY A 78 2.48 -3.06 4.37
CA GLY A 78 2.25 -3.61 3.03
C GLY A 78 2.11 -2.48 2.02
N TYR A 79 2.99 -2.39 1.04
CA TYR A 79 2.93 -1.35 0.01
C TYR A 79 2.70 -1.96 -1.37
N LEU A 80 1.55 -1.65 -1.95
CA LEU A 80 1.23 -1.88 -3.36
C LEU A 80 1.64 -0.62 -4.11
N PHE A 81 2.85 -0.63 -4.68
CA PHE A 81 3.37 0.45 -5.51
C PHE A 81 2.63 0.50 -6.85
N GLN A 82 2.67 1.62 -7.53
CA GLN A 82 2.11 1.78 -8.88
C GLN A 82 2.64 0.73 -9.88
N HIS A 83 3.89 0.27 -9.72
CA HIS A 83 4.49 -0.83 -10.48
C HIS A 83 4.54 -2.14 -9.68
N PHE A 84 3.66 -2.29 -8.68
CA PHE A 84 3.38 -3.49 -7.86
C PHE A 84 4.54 -4.12 -7.10
N GLY A 85 5.80 -3.79 -7.40
CA GLY A 85 6.99 -4.21 -6.65
C GLY A 85 7.19 -5.73 -6.59
N LEU A 86 6.94 -6.44 -7.69
CA LEU A 86 7.34 -7.83 -7.87
C LEU A 86 8.72 -7.89 -8.54
N LEU A 87 9.46 -8.94 -8.24
CA LEU A 87 10.73 -9.27 -8.88
C LEU A 87 10.43 -9.98 -10.21
N GLU A 88 10.47 -9.26 -11.31
CA GLU A 88 10.04 -9.74 -12.64
C GLU A 88 10.76 -11.01 -13.11
N SER A 89 12.05 -11.15 -12.79
CA SER A 89 12.86 -12.32 -13.14
C SER A 89 12.62 -13.54 -12.27
N GLN A 90 11.77 -13.44 -11.26
CA GLN A 90 11.51 -14.50 -10.29
C GLN A 90 10.15 -15.17 -10.52
N THR A 91 9.94 -16.31 -9.88
CA THR A 91 8.68 -17.04 -9.92
C THR A 91 7.61 -16.39 -9.02
N ILE A 92 6.34 -16.81 -9.19
CA ILE A 92 5.26 -16.46 -8.28
C ILE A 92 5.63 -16.85 -6.85
N ALA A 93 6.10 -18.09 -6.62
CA ALA A 93 6.51 -18.55 -5.30
C ALA A 93 7.59 -17.66 -4.66
N ASP A 94 8.62 -17.29 -5.42
CA ASP A 94 9.70 -16.46 -4.87
C ASP A 94 9.22 -15.06 -4.50
N ASN A 95 8.32 -14.49 -5.28
CA ASN A 95 7.69 -13.22 -4.95
C ASN A 95 6.77 -13.31 -3.72
N LEU A 96 5.99 -14.40 -3.60
CA LEU A 96 5.11 -14.62 -2.45
C LEU A 96 5.89 -14.82 -1.15
N LYS A 97 7.01 -15.55 -1.19
CA LYS A 97 7.92 -15.73 -0.03
C LYS A 97 8.41 -14.42 0.56
N LEU A 98 8.50 -13.35 -0.23
CA LEU A 98 8.84 -12.02 0.30
C LEU A 98 7.79 -11.53 1.34
N GLY A 99 6.53 -11.95 1.21
CA GLY A 99 5.48 -11.68 2.19
C GLY A 99 5.67 -12.42 3.51
N LEU A 100 6.43 -13.53 3.51
CA LEU A 100 6.69 -14.35 4.70
C LEU A 100 8.01 -14.01 5.41
N ILE A 101 8.78 -13.03 4.89
CA ILE A 101 10.05 -12.63 5.51
C ILE A 101 9.80 -12.13 6.95
N GLY A 102 10.50 -12.75 7.91
CA GLY A 102 10.38 -12.45 9.33
C GLY A 102 9.36 -13.33 10.07
N GLN A 103 8.59 -14.15 9.36
CA GLN A 103 7.70 -15.16 9.94
C GLN A 103 8.46 -16.51 10.08
N LYS A 104 8.23 -17.21 11.20
CA LYS A 104 8.80 -18.55 11.42
C LYS A 104 7.82 -19.58 10.88
N VAL A 105 7.95 -19.92 9.59
CA VAL A 105 7.10 -20.92 8.92
C VAL A 105 7.96 -22.04 8.35
N SER A 106 7.46 -23.27 8.37
CA SER A 106 8.11 -24.40 7.70
C SER A 106 7.98 -24.24 6.17
N LYS A 107 8.76 -25.03 5.43
CA LYS A 107 8.69 -25.02 3.96
C LYS A 107 7.33 -25.50 3.46
N GLU A 108 6.77 -26.52 4.12
CA GLU A 108 5.43 -27.07 3.82
C GLU A 108 4.35 -26.06 4.11
N GLU A 109 4.40 -25.39 5.26
CA GLU A 109 3.46 -24.34 5.65
C GLU A 109 3.54 -23.13 4.70
N SER A 110 4.75 -22.71 4.32
CA SER A 110 4.95 -21.65 3.31
C SER A 110 4.23 -22.00 2.01
N ARG A 111 4.47 -23.22 1.50
CA ARG A 111 3.86 -23.68 0.25
C ARG A 111 2.34 -23.74 0.32
N GLN A 112 1.79 -24.19 1.43
CA GLN A 112 0.35 -24.23 1.65
C GLN A 112 -0.24 -22.83 1.65
N ARG A 113 0.33 -21.90 2.42
CA ARG A 113 -0.12 -20.50 2.48
C ARG A 113 -0.03 -19.79 1.13
N GLU A 114 1.03 -20.05 0.34
CA GLU A 114 1.20 -19.54 -1.01
C GLU A 114 0.06 -19.99 -1.94
N LEU A 115 -0.35 -21.27 -1.86
CA LEU A 115 -1.48 -21.79 -2.62
C LEU A 115 -2.83 -21.19 -2.17
N GLU A 116 -3.02 -21.07 -0.86
CA GLU A 116 -4.24 -20.49 -0.27
C GLU A 116 -4.45 -19.04 -0.71
N VAL A 117 -3.39 -18.20 -0.70
CA VAL A 117 -3.53 -16.81 -1.15
C VAL A 117 -3.71 -16.71 -2.66
N LEU A 118 -3.06 -17.57 -3.47
CA LEU A 118 -3.34 -17.61 -4.91
C LEU A 118 -4.81 -17.94 -5.19
N LYS A 119 -5.37 -18.89 -4.48
CA LYS A 119 -6.80 -19.21 -4.56
C LYS A 119 -7.66 -18.04 -4.12
N ALA A 120 -7.30 -17.37 -3.03
CA ALA A 120 -8.06 -16.22 -2.52
C ALA A 120 -8.10 -15.05 -3.49
N VAL A 121 -7.07 -14.89 -4.35
CA VAL A 121 -7.03 -13.88 -5.42
C VAL A 121 -7.52 -14.40 -6.78
N GLY A 122 -8.09 -15.62 -6.84
CA GLY A 122 -8.62 -16.22 -8.07
C GLY A 122 -7.55 -16.59 -9.10
N LEU A 123 -6.38 -17.04 -8.62
CA LEU A 123 -5.23 -17.45 -9.46
C LEU A 123 -4.80 -18.91 -9.19
N ASP A 124 -5.70 -19.74 -8.67
CA ASP A 124 -5.45 -21.15 -8.35
C ASP A 124 -5.15 -22.02 -9.57
N TYR A 125 -5.43 -21.53 -10.77
CA TYR A 125 -5.05 -22.16 -12.04
C TYR A 125 -3.57 -21.94 -12.42
N LEU A 126 -2.84 -21.04 -11.75
CA LEU A 126 -1.45 -20.74 -12.03
C LEU A 126 -0.50 -21.64 -11.22
N SER A 127 0.57 -22.08 -11.85
CA SER A 127 1.67 -22.73 -11.14
C SER A 127 2.47 -21.71 -10.34
N LEU A 128 2.83 -22.05 -9.10
CA LEU A 128 3.73 -21.24 -8.28
C LEU A 128 5.13 -21.08 -8.90
N ASP A 129 5.53 -22.00 -9.77
CA ASP A 129 6.83 -21.96 -10.45
C ASP A 129 6.82 -21.11 -11.73
N LYS A 130 5.65 -20.54 -12.09
CA LYS A 130 5.51 -19.65 -13.25
C LYS A 130 6.26 -18.33 -13.01
N PRO A 131 7.10 -17.88 -13.97
CA PRO A 131 7.74 -16.57 -13.90
C PRO A 131 6.72 -15.44 -13.97
N VAL A 132 6.91 -14.38 -13.15
CA VAL A 132 5.93 -13.29 -13.10
C VAL A 132 5.89 -12.42 -14.36
N PHE A 133 6.96 -12.38 -15.17
CA PHE A 133 6.96 -11.66 -16.45
C PHE A 133 6.02 -12.28 -17.52
N GLU A 134 5.54 -13.50 -17.31
CA GLU A 134 4.57 -14.17 -18.18
C GLU A 134 3.12 -13.89 -17.78
N LEU A 135 2.89 -13.12 -16.73
CA LEU A 135 1.56 -12.80 -16.22
C LEU A 135 0.93 -11.66 -17.03
N SER A 136 -0.39 -11.73 -17.22
CA SER A 136 -1.17 -10.57 -17.63
C SER A 136 -1.12 -9.47 -16.55
N GLY A 137 -1.40 -8.21 -16.92
CA GLY A 137 -1.39 -7.11 -15.96
C GLY A 137 -2.29 -7.36 -14.74
N GLY A 138 -3.48 -7.90 -14.94
CA GLY A 138 -4.40 -8.23 -13.85
C GLY A 138 -3.92 -9.40 -12.97
N GLU A 139 -3.28 -10.43 -13.54
CA GLU A 139 -2.66 -11.52 -12.78
C GLU A 139 -1.48 -10.99 -11.95
N TYR A 140 -0.64 -10.16 -12.55
CA TYR A 140 0.51 -9.53 -11.90
C TYR A 140 0.08 -8.73 -10.66
N GLN A 141 -0.97 -7.93 -10.79
CA GLN A 141 -1.54 -7.16 -9.67
C GLN A 141 -2.10 -8.05 -8.57
N ARG A 142 -2.81 -9.12 -8.94
CA ARG A 142 -3.35 -10.08 -7.96
C ARG A 142 -2.26 -10.85 -7.24
N VAL A 143 -1.15 -11.19 -7.90
CA VAL A 143 0.03 -11.77 -7.22
C VAL A 143 0.66 -10.77 -6.24
N ALA A 144 0.77 -9.49 -6.61
CA ALA A 144 1.26 -8.46 -5.69
C ALA A 144 0.36 -8.30 -4.46
N LEU A 145 -0.96 -8.38 -4.66
CA LEU A 145 -1.93 -8.34 -3.56
C LEU A 145 -1.84 -9.59 -2.69
N ALA A 146 -1.70 -10.78 -3.29
CA ALA A 146 -1.47 -12.05 -2.58
C ALA A 146 -0.21 -11.98 -1.68
N LYS A 147 0.86 -11.34 -2.15
CA LYS A 147 2.06 -11.09 -1.34
C LYS A 147 1.75 -10.21 -0.11
N VAL A 148 0.93 -9.18 -0.26
CA VAL A 148 0.50 -8.34 0.88
C VAL A 148 -0.40 -9.14 1.84
N MET A 149 -1.29 -9.99 1.31
CA MET A 149 -2.13 -10.88 2.13
C MET A 149 -1.30 -11.84 2.99
N LEU A 150 -0.28 -12.48 2.40
CA LEU A 150 0.64 -13.36 3.13
C LEU A 150 1.38 -12.66 4.25
N LYS A 151 1.74 -11.42 4.03
CA LYS A 151 2.42 -10.59 5.04
C LYS A 151 1.51 -10.21 6.18
N ASP A 152 0.22 -10.00 5.92
CA ASP A 152 -0.81 -9.59 6.88
C ASP A 152 -0.45 -8.35 7.71
N PRO A 153 -0.03 -7.25 7.08
CA PRO A 153 0.51 -6.08 7.78
C PRO A 153 -0.62 -5.25 8.42
N PRO A 154 -0.35 -4.57 9.54
CA PRO A 154 -1.32 -3.67 10.17
C PRO A 154 -1.52 -2.34 9.42
N PHE A 155 -0.67 -2.02 8.46
CA PHE A 155 -0.73 -0.84 7.62
C PHE A 155 -0.57 -1.20 6.15
N ILE A 156 -1.53 -0.80 5.32
CA ILE A 156 -1.50 -1.02 3.86
C ILE A 156 -1.55 0.32 3.15
N LEU A 157 -0.62 0.51 2.24
CA LEU A 157 -0.61 1.58 1.25
C LEU A 157 -0.84 0.99 -0.14
N ALA A 158 -1.71 1.58 -0.93
CA ALA A 158 -1.96 1.18 -2.31
C ALA A 158 -1.96 2.41 -3.22
N ASP A 159 -0.93 2.55 -4.05
CA ASP A 159 -0.78 3.68 -4.97
C ASP A 159 -1.29 3.29 -6.35
N GLU A 160 -2.45 3.84 -6.72
CA GLU A 160 -3.17 3.55 -7.99
C GLU A 160 -3.32 2.04 -8.27
N PRO A 161 -3.90 1.25 -7.33
CA PRO A 161 -3.88 -0.22 -7.40
C PRO A 161 -4.66 -0.80 -8.57
N THR A 162 -5.41 0.02 -9.29
CA THR A 162 -6.24 -0.37 -10.44
C THR A 162 -5.90 0.41 -11.69
N ALA A 163 -4.78 1.12 -11.74
CA ALA A 163 -4.37 1.85 -12.92
C ALA A 163 -4.11 0.90 -14.10
N SER A 164 -4.58 1.29 -15.27
CA SER A 164 -4.32 0.59 -16.54
C SER A 164 -4.89 -0.83 -16.65
N ILE A 165 -5.93 -1.15 -15.87
CA ILE A 165 -6.68 -2.41 -15.98
C ILE A 165 -8.14 -2.17 -16.30
N ASP A 166 -8.80 -3.20 -16.81
CA ASP A 166 -10.22 -3.14 -17.14
C ASP A 166 -11.12 -2.97 -15.88
N PRO A 167 -12.36 -2.47 -16.04
CA PRO A 167 -13.23 -2.18 -14.91
C PRO A 167 -13.61 -3.41 -14.06
N GLU A 168 -13.71 -4.60 -14.67
CA GLU A 168 -14.06 -5.82 -13.91
C GLU A 168 -12.90 -6.30 -13.06
N ALA A 169 -11.69 -6.35 -13.64
CA ALA A 169 -10.48 -6.65 -12.87
C ALA A 169 -10.24 -5.63 -11.76
N SER A 170 -10.53 -4.34 -12.03
CA SER A 170 -10.46 -3.27 -11.02
C SER A 170 -11.38 -3.55 -9.83
N LYS A 171 -12.63 -3.94 -10.08
CA LYS A 171 -13.58 -4.30 -9.02
C LYS A 171 -13.11 -5.50 -8.20
N ALA A 172 -12.58 -6.53 -8.88
CA ALA A 172 -12.07 -7.73 -8.20
C ALA A 172 -10.90 -7.39 -7.27
N ILE A 173 -9.92 -6.60 -7.75
CA ILE A 173 -8.77 -6.14 -6.96
C ILE A 173 -9.23 -5.32 -5.76
N MET A 174 -10.17 -4.40 -5.95
CA MET A 174 -10.69 -3.58 -4.86
C MET A 174 -11.46 -4.43 -3.84
N ALA A 175 -12.27 -5.40 -4.28
CA ALA A 175 -12.96 -6.31 -3.37
C ALA A 175 -11.98 -7.09 -2.49
N ILE A 176 -10.88 -7.58 -3.06
CA ILE A 176 -9.83 -8.27 -2.31
C ILE A 176 -9.15 -7.29 -1.34
N LEU A 177 -8.74 -6.10 -1.80
CA LEU A 177 -8.08 -5.11 -0.94
C LEU A 177 -8.98 -4.69 0.24
N LEU A 178 -10.27 -4.47 0.01
CA LEU A 178 -11.24 -4.13 1.04
C LEU A 178 -11.54 -5.30 1.98
N SER A 179 -11.46 -6.55 1.50
CA SER A 179 -11.61 -7.74 2.36
C SER A 179 -10.50 -7.87 3.40
N LEU A 180 -9.37 -7.18 3.19
CA LEU A 180 -8.28 -7.11 4.16
C LEU A 180 -8.58 -6.15 5.31
N ARG A 181 -9.72 -5.45 5.29
CA ARG A 181 -10.13 -4.55 6.39
C ARG A 181 -10.23 -5.32 7.70
N HIS A 182 -9.59 -4.78 8.73
CA HIS A 182 -9.59 -5.32 10.08
C HIS A 182 -9.53 -4.17 11.08
N GLU A 183 -10.10 -4.31 12.27
CA GLU A 183 -10.18 -3.26 13.31
C GLU A 183 -8.81 -2.62 13.68
N ASN A 184 -7.74 -3.40 13.57
CA ASN A 184 -6.37 -2.96 13.87
C ASN A 184 -5.57 -2.56 12.63
N ARG A 185 -6.19 -2.52 11.44
CA ARG A 185 -5.54 -2.21 10.17
C ARG A 185 -5.98 -0.86 9.63
N THR A 186 -5.02 -0.07 9.17
CA THR A 186 -5.27 1.14 8.39
C THR A 186 -4.95 0.86 6.93
N ILE A 187 -5.85 1.20 6.03
CA ILE A 187 -5.64 1.09 4.58
C ILE A 187 -5.73 2.49 3.98
N ILE A 188 -4.71 2.90 3.22
CA ILE A 188 -4.70 4.18 2.50
C ILE A 188 -4.51 3.90 1.03
N ILE A 189 -5.42 4.38 0.19
CA ILE A 189 -5.46 4.15 -1.25
C ILE A 189 -5.35 5.49 -1.96
N ALA A 190 -4.28 5.73 -2.71
CA ALA A 190 -4.23 6.84 -3.64
C ALA A 190 -4.93 6.43 -4.95
N THR A 191 -5.87 7.24 -5.41
CA THR A 191 -6.62 6.92 -6.62
C THR A 191 -7.24 8.15 -7.28
N HIS A 192 -7.45 8.03 -8.59
CA HIS A 192 -8.24 8.96 -9.40
C HIS A 192 -9.65 8.43 -9.68
N SER A 193 -9.97 7.20 -9.28
CA SER A 193 -11.25 6.54 -9.60
C SER A 193 -12.34 6.91 -8.59
N PRO A 194 -13.46 7.54 -9.04
CA PRO A 194 -14.62 7.82 -8.19
C PRO A 194 -15.17 6.58 -7.50
N THR A 195 -15.26 5.48 -8.23
CA THR A 195 -15.79 4.20 -7.71
C THR A 195 -15.00 3.70 -6.49
N ILE A 196 -13.69 4.01 -6.43
CA ILE A 196 -12.84 3.56 -5.32
C ILE A 196 -13.02 4.46 -4.10
N TRP A 197 -13.07 5.78 -4.28
CA TRP A 197 -13.21 6.66 -3.13
C TRP A 197 -14.58 6.59 -2.47
N GLU A 198 -15.63 6.20 -3.23
CA GLU A 198 -16.97 5.93 -2.67
C GLU A 198 -17.01 4.71 -1.73
N MET A 199 -16.01 3.82 -1.82
CA MET A 199 -15.86 2.64 -0.96
C MET A 199 -15.03 2.93 0.30
N ALA A 200 -14.39 4.09 0.39
CA ALA A 200 -13.57 4.50 1.53
C ALA A 200 -14.44 5.06 2.66
N ASP A 201 -13.97 4.92 3.90
CA ASP A 201 -14.63 5.53 5.06
C ASP A 201 -14.41 7.05 5.09
N GLU A 202 -13.26 7.51 4.58
CA GLU A 202 -12.91 8.92 4.50
C GLU A 202 -12.17 9.22 3.19
N VAL A 203 -12.48 10.37 2.60
CA VAL A 203 -11.82 10.86 1.38
C VAL A 203 -11.02 12.11 1.74
N ILE A 204 -9.74 12.11 1.39
CA ILE A 204 -8.81 13.20 1.68
C ILE A 204 -8.32 13.79 0.37
N SER A 205 -8.64 15.06 0.12
CA SER A 205 -8.13 15.81 -1.03
C SER A 205 -6.74 16.36 -0.75
N VAL A 206 -5.74 15.80 -1.41
CA VAL A 206 -4.33 16.24 -1.26
C VAL A 206 -4.13 17.65 -1.85
N ASP A 207 -4.91 18.06 -2.86
CA ASP A 207 -4.89 19.44 -3.37
C ASP A 207 -5.28 20.45 -2.29
N GLN A 208 -6.26 20.10 -1.43
CA GLN A 208 -6.66 20.96 -0.31
C GLN A 208 -5.58 21.03 0.77
N LEU A 209 -4.90 19.91 1.07
CA LEU A 209 -3.77 19.89 2.01
C LEU A 209 -2.62 20.79 1.56
N SER A 210 -2.35 20.81 0.25
CA SER A 210 -1.31 21.65 -0.36
C SER A 210 -1.73 23.13 -0.46
N SER A 211 -3.02 23.45 -0.51
CA SER A 211 -3.53 24.84 -0.63
C SER A 211 -3.57 25.58 0.69
N LEU A 212 -3.70 24.89 1.81
CA LEU A 212 -3.61 25.50 3.15
C LEU A 212 -2.21 26.08 3.44
N THR A 213 -1.25 25.79 2.59
CA THR A 213 0.15 26.21 2.65
C THR A 213 0.44 27.56 1.98
N LYS A 214 -0.54 28.21 1.35
CA LYS A 214 -0.36 29.44 0.52
C LYS A 214 -0.87 30.71 1.20
N LEU A 215 -1.03 30.72 2.53
CA LEU A 215 -1.38 31.92 3.32
C LEU A 215 -0.18 32.45 4.10
#